data_71a01ad787a367808599c99bdd24e7f2
#
_entry.id   71a01ad787a367808599c99bdd24e7f2
#
_cell.length_a   1.000
_cell.length_b   1.000
_cell.length_c   1.000
_cell.angle_alpha   90.00
_cell.angle_beta   90.00
_cell.angle_gamma   90.00
#
_symmetry.space_group_name_H-M   'P 1'
#
loop_
_entity.id
_entity.type
_entity.pdbx_description
1 polymer ?
#
loop_
_entity_poly.entity_id
_entity_poly.type
_entity_poly.pdbx_seq_one_letter_code
_entity_poly.pdbx_strand_id
1 'polypeptide(L)'
;MKIIILITVLWCMLLISAASVTLLCSPVFACSIPVFRYALERWPADVYEVIVFHQGQLSLEGQALVDKLQKACPDEDGASSDIDSPANAIVKIVNLATSPDEAMRKLWEAQSASELPWMVVKYPGSSRIPENVWSGRFTAAAVEMLLNSPTRKEIARRILEGESTVWVLLESGVQQQDDTAALLLETQLKKMEETLETSAPEGDATVDMAYTQVNSDPRVKFSMVRLSRNDPGEQV
;
A
#
# COMPACT_ATOMS: atom_id res chain seq x y z
N MET A 1 -42.98 -7.38 63.77
CA MET A 1 -43.63 -7.10 62.47
C MET A 1 -42.91 -5.99 61.66
N LYS A 2 -42.64 -4.82 62.25
CA LYS A 2 -41.98 -3.68 61.50
C LYS A 2 -40.56 -4.01 60.97
N ILE A 3 -39.76 -4.76 61.73
CA ILE A 3 -38.39 -5.15 61.38
C ILE A 3 -38.36 -6.10 60.13
N ILE A 4 -39.30 -7.06 60.13
CA ILE A 4 -39.39 -8.01 58.98
C ILE A 4 -39.78 -7.26 57.67
N ILE A 5 -40.70 -6.32 57.77
CA ILE A 5 -41.11 -5.50 56.61
C ILE A 5 -39.93 -4.64 56.11
N LEU A 6 -39.14 -4.12 57.04
CA LEU A 6 -37.94 -3.29 56.61
C LEU A 6 -36.91 -4.14 55.95
N ILE A 7 -36.66 -5.36 56.40
CA ILE A 7 -35.69 -6.28 55.76
C ILE A 7 -36.18 -6.72 54.39
N THR A 8 -37.47 -7.02 54.22
CA THR A 8 -38.00 -7.41 52.88
C THR A 8 -37.96 -6.25 51.89
N VAL A 9 -38.24 -5.03 52.30
CA VAL A 9 -38.13 -3.86 51.44
C VAL A 9 -36.69 -3.60 51.02
N LEU A 10 -35.73 -3.75 51.92
CA LEU A 10 -34.29 -3.60 51.62
C LEU A 10 -33.82 -4.65 50.63
N TRP A 11 -34.24 -5.91 50.78
CA TRP A 11 -33.93 -7.00 49.85
C TRP A 11 -34.54 -6.79 48.46
N CYS A 12 -35.77 -6.31 48.38
CA CYS A 12 -36.41 -5.99 47.11
C CYS A 12 -35.70 -4.83 46.38
N MET A 13 -35.28 -3.79 47.10
CA MET A 13 -34.50 -2.70 46.51
C MET A 13 -33.15 -3.17 46.00
N LEU A 14 -32.47 -4.07 46.71
CA LEU A 14 -31.19 -4.64 46.28
C LEU A 14 -31.34 -5.50 45.04
N LEU A 15 -32.39 -6.30 44.94
CA LEU A 15 -32.70 -7.12 43.76
C LEU A 15 -33.07 -6.28 42.55
N ILE A 16 -33.83 -5.20 42.72
CA ILE A 16 -34.18 -4.25 41.64
C ILE A 16 -32.93 -3.52 41.16
N SER A 17 -32.06 -3.11 42.08
CA SER A 17 -30.77 -2.48 41.72
C SER A 17 -29.85 -3.41 40.91
N ALA A 18 -29.73 -4.68 41.34
CA ALA A 18 -28.95 -5.69 40.63
C ALA A 18 -29.52 -6.00 39.23
N ALA A 19 -30.84 -6.11 39.11
CA ALA A 19 -31.51 -6.32 37.82
C ALA A 19 -31.34 -5.14 36.88
N SER A 20 -31.33 -3.89 37.39
CA SER A 20 -31.11 -2.70 36.59
C SER A 20 -29.68 -2.62 36.01
N VAL A 21 -28.68 -3.05 36.80
CA VAL A 21 -27.29 -3.07 36.33
C VAL A 21 -27.09 -4.12 35.23
N THR A 22 -27.73 -5.29 35.35
CA THR A 22 -27.64 -6.32 34.28
C THR A 22 -28.39 -5.94 33.01
N LEU A 23 -29.49 -5.19 33.08
CA LEU A 23 -30.18 -4.70 31.87
C LEU A 23 -29.46 -3.55 31.15
N LEU A 24 -28.61 -2.80 31.85
CA LEU A 24 -27.84 -1.70 31.28
C LEU A 24 -26.50 -2.15 30.66
N CYS A 25 -26.05 -3.37 30.98
CA CYS A 25 -24.93 -4.01 30.30
C CYS A 25 -25.37 -4.61 28.95
N SER A 26 -25.79 -3.78 28.01
CA SER A 26 -25.89 -4.22 26.65
C SER A 26 -24.49 -4.60 26.17
N PRO A 27 -24.29 -5.80 25.58
CA PRO A 27 -23.02 -6.10 24.95
C PRO A 27 -22.73 -5.02 23.91
N VAL A 28 -21.70 -4.22 24.15
CA VAL A 28 -21.19 -3.31 23.14
C VAL A 28 -20.58 -4.20 22.07
N PHE A 29 -21.30 -4.42 21.00
CA PHE A 29 -20.71 -5.01 19.79
C PHE A 29 -19.70 -3.99 19.28
N ALA A 30 -18.45 -4.15 19.70
CA ALA A 30 -17.34 -3.45 19.07
C ALA A 30 -17.34 -3.85 17.60
N CYS A 31 -17.11 -2.88 16.74
CA CYS A 31 -17.08 -3.05 15.29
C CYS A 31 -16.31 -4.33 14.93
N SER A 32 -16.97 -5.30 14.32
CA SER A 32 -16.39 -6.61 13.98
C SER A 32 -15.41 -6.51 12.80
N ILE A 33 -15.41 -5.37 12.09
CA ILE A 33 -14.51 -5.14 10.96
C ILE A 33 -13.21 -4.53 11.49
N PRO A 34 -12.06 -5.19 11.30
CA PRO A 34 -10.77 -4.61 11.63
C PRO A 34 -10.56 -3.27 10.93
N VAL A 35 -10.02 -2.29 11.64
CA VAL A 35 -9.83 -0.92 11.10
C VAL A 35 -9.02 -0.92 9.80
N PHE A 36 -8.01 -1.78 9.67
CA PHE A 36 -7.22 -1.90 8.46
C PHE A 36 -8.06 -2.34 7.24
N ARG A 37 -9.00 -3.27 7.45
CA ARG A 37 -9.89 -3.74 6.38
C ARG A 37 -10.85 -2.64 5.93
N TYR A 38 -11.41 -1.90 6.88
CA TYR A 38 -12.21 -0.73 6.57
C TYR A 38 -11.42 0.31 5.77
N ALA A 39 -10.16 0.54 6.14
CA ALA A 39 -9.27 1.45 5.43
C ALA A 39 -9.01 0.99 3.99
N LEU A 40 -8.68 -0.29 3.80
CA LEU A 40 -8.43 -0.86 2.46
C LEU A 40 -9.66 -0.79 1.54
N GLU A 41 -10.87 -0.92 2.10
CA GLU A 41 -12.12 -0.89 1.32
C GLU A 41 -12.64 0.53 1.05
N ARG A 42 -12.28 1.51 1.89
CA ARG A 42 -12.94 2.83 1.90
C ARG A 42 -12.02 4.00 1.61
N TRP A 43 -10.73 3.87 1.87
CA TRP A 43 -9.80 4.96 1.65
C TRP A 43 -9.15 4.79 0.28
N PRO A 44 -9.18 5.84 -0.56
CA PRO A 44 -8.45 5.80 -1.82
C PRO A 44 -6.95 5.66 -1.52
N ALA A 45 -6.27 4.87 -2.35
CA ALA A 45 -4.82 4.77 -2.25
C ALA A 45 -4.18 6.12 -2.59
N ASP A 46 -3.14 6.49 -1.84
CA ASP A 46 -2.31 7.65 -2.19
C ASP A 46 -1.58 7.39 -3.51
N VAL A 47 -1.65 8.34 -4.43
CA VAL A 47 -1.08 8.22 -5.77
C VAL A 47 0.28 8.92 -5.87
N TYR A 48 1.21 8.30 -6.59
CA TYR A 48 2.46 8.94 -7.00
C TYR A 48 2.21 9.97 -8.09
N GLU A 49 3.10 10.97 -8.22
CA GLU A 49 3.04 11.94 -9.32
C GLU A 49 4.19 11.70 -10.30
N VAL A 50 3.87 11.49 -11.55
CA VAL A 50 4.83 11.41 -12.66
C VAL A 50 4.74 12.70 -13.44
N ILE A 51 5.79 13.52 -13.39
CA ILE A 51 5.84 14.84 -14.01
C ILE A 51 6.82 14.79 -15.17
N VAL A 52 6.34 15.11 -16.39
CA VAL A 52 7.17 15.17 -17.60
C VAL A 52 7.35 16.61 -18.00
N PHE A 53 8.57 17.11 -17.87
CA PHE A 53 8.97 18.44 -18.35
C PHE A 53 9.43 18.37 -19.79
N HIS A 54 8.93 19.28 -20.60
CA HIS A 54 9.38 19.48 -21.98
C HIS A 54 9.35 20.96 -22.38
N GLN A 55 9.96 21.31 -23.50
CA GLN A 55 9.91 22.65 -24.06
C GLN A 55 9.48 22.61 -25.53
N GLY A 56 8.42 23.36 -25.83
CA GLY A 56 7.83 23.36 -27.17
C GLY A 56 7.08 22.07 -27.49
N GLN A 57 7.13 21.59 -28.70
CA GLN A 57 6.44 20.39 -29.15
C GLN A 57 7.28 19.14 -28.85
N LEU A 58 6.67 18.11 -28.30
CA LEU A 58 7.30 16.78 -28.14
C LEU A 58 7.49 16.13 -29.50
N SER A 59 8.52 15.32 -29.65
CA SER A 59 8.69 14.44 -30.81
C SER A 59 7.56 13.41 -30.88
N LEU A 60 7.37 12.75 -32.00
CA LEU A 60 6.39 11.66 -32.14
C LEU A 60 6.65 10.53 -31.15
N GLU A 61 7.92 10.20 -30.90
CA GLU A 61 8.30 9.22 -29.89
C GLU A 61 7.95 9.71 -28.47
N GLY A 62 8.27 10.96 -28.13
CA GLY A 62 7.93 11.56 -26.84
C GLY A 62 6.43 11.58 -26.61
N GLN A 63 5.63 11.90 -27.62
CA GLN A 63 4.18 11.87 -27.51
C GLN A 63 3.66 10.44 -27.28
N ALA A 64 4.18 9.45 -28.01
CA ALA A 64 3.80 8.06 -27.82
C ALA A 64 4.13 7.54 -26.40
N LEU A 65 5.23 8.01 -25.80
CA LEU A 65 5.58 7.68 -24.41
C LEU A 65 4.63 8.35 -23.40
N VAL A 66 4.22 9.60 -23.66
CA VAL A 66 3.20 10.29 -22.86
C VAL A 66 1.88 9.51 -22.91
N ASP A 67 1.42 9.17 -24.10
CA ASP A 67 0.17 8.40 -24.30
C ASP A 67 0.23 7.04 -23.58
N LYS A 68 1.39 6.38 -23.60
CA LYS A 68 1.62 5.13 -22.86
C LYS A 68 1.50 5.32 -21.36
N LEU A 69 2.11 6.39 -20.79
CA LEU A 69 1.99 6.71 -19.37
C LEU A 69 0.55 7.03 -18.98
N GLN A 70 -0.12 7.89 -19.74
CA GLN A 70 -1.51 8.28 -19.45
C GLN A 70 -2.47 7.10 -19.52
N LYS A 71 -2.24 6.18 -20.47
CA LYS A 71 -3.04 4.93 -20.53
C LYS A 71 -2.81 4.00 -19.32
N ALA A 72 -1.59 3.99 -18.76
CA ALA A 72 -1.24 3.15 -17.64
C ALA A 72 -1.61 3.74 -16.28
N CYS A 73 -1.86 5.05 -16.22
CA CYS A 73 -2.15 5.79 -14.99
C CYS A 73 -3.58 6.34 -15.03
N PRO A 74 -4.32 6.33 -13.92
CA PRO A 74 -5.65 6.95 -13.86
C PRO A 74 -5.56 8.47 -14.08
N ASP A 75 -6.67 9.09 -14.48
CA ASP A 75 -6.80 10.53 -14.60
C ASP A 75 -6.73 11.23 -13.23
N GLU A 76 -6.37 12.52 -13.21
CA GLU A 76 -6.23 13.33 -11.98
C GLU A 76 -7.49 13.30 -11.09
N ASP A 77 -8.66 13.14 -11.67
CA ASP A 77 -9.93 13.11 -10.95
C ASP A 77 -10.20 11.77 -10.23
N GLY A 78 -9.32 10.77 -10.37
CA GLY A 78 -9.52 9.43 -9.81
C GLY A 78 -10.82 8.76 -10.28
N ALA A 79 -11.47 9.36 -11.29
CA ALA A 79 -12.79 8.97 -11.77
C ALA A 79 -12.73 7.74 -12.68
N SER A 80 -11.59 7.39 -13.22
CA SER A 80 -11.44 6.09 -13.86
C SER A 80 -11.19 5.05 -12.77
N SER A 81 -12.29 4.60 -12.18
CA SER A 81 -12.36 3.33 -11.44
C SER A 81 -12.14 2.13 -12.38
N ASP A 82 -11.41 2.33 -13.44
CA ASP A 82 -10.97 1.23 -14.28
C ASP A 82 -9.95 0.43 -13.45
N ILE A 83 -10.45 -0.67 -12.90
CA ILE A 83 -9.71 -1.74 -12.24
C ILE A 83 -8.51 -2.20 -13.10
N ASP A 84 -8.48 -1.77 -14.34
CA ASP A 84 -7.44 -2.08 -15.34
C ASP A 84 -6.27 -1.09 -15.40
N SER A 85 -6.24 -0.03 -14.57
CA SER A 85 -5.09 0.88 -14.54
C SER A 85 -3.94 0.23 -13.75
N PRO A 86 -2.86 -0.21 -14.40
CA PRO A 86 -1.82 -1.01 -13.74
C PRO A 86 -0.90 -0.19 -12.84
N ALA A 87 -0.95 1.14 -12.89
CA ALA A 87 -0.04 2.01 -12.15
C ALA A 87 -0.79 2.93 -11.18
N ASN A 88 -0.36 2.95 -9.92
CA ASN A 88 -0.87 3.87 -8.90
C ASN A 88 -0.15 5.22 -8.97
N ALA A 89 -0.34 5.94 -10.08
CA ALA A 89 0.30 7.23 -10.34
C ALA A 89 -0.58 8.11 -11.23
N ILE A 90 -0.47 9.42 -11.07
CA ILE A 90 -1.04 10.41 -11.98
C ILE A 90 0.07 11.05 -12.83
N VAL A 91 -0.26 11.43 -14.06
CA VAL A 91 0.70 11.99 -15.02
C VAL A 91 0.42 13.46 -15.25
N LYS A 92 1.43 14.32 -15.03
CA LYS A 92 1.41 15.76 -15.30
C LYS A 92 2.40 16.10 -16.41
N ILE A 93 1.92 16.71 -17.47
CA ILE A 93 2.77 17.17 -18.58
C ILE A 93 2.97 18.67 -18.46
N VAL A 94 4.22 19.10 -18.34
CA VAL A 94 4.59 20.49 -18.08
C VAL A 94 5.42 21.04 -19.25
N ASN A 95 4.84 21.95 -20.01
CA ASN A 95 5.56 22.66 -21.06
C ASN A 95 6.19 23.94 -20.51
N LEU A 96 7.49 23.95 -20.40
CA LEU A 96 8.26 25.08 -19.89
C LEU A 96 8.18 26.34 -20.76
N ALA A 97 7.77 26.22 -22.03
CA ALA A 97 7.58 27.38 -22.93
C ALA A 97 6.28 28.15 -22.63
N THR A 98 5.32 27.58 -21.91
CA THR A 98 4.00 28.18 -21.65
C THR A 98 3.87 28.76 -20.25
N SER A 99 4.98 29.10 -19.58
CA SER A 99 5.02 29.67 -18.24
C SER A 99 4.26 28.80 -17.22
N PRO A 100 4.82 27.67 -16.81
CA PRO A 100 4.22 26.82 -15.80
C PRO A 100 4.02 27.56 -14.47
N ASP A 101 3.18 27.01 -13.60
CA ASP A 101 3.01 27.56 -12.26
C ASP A 101 4.32 27.59 -11.47
N GLU A 102 4.34 28.41 -10.42
CA GLU A 102 5.52 28.63 -9.60
C GLU A 102 6.09 27.36 -8.97
N ALA A 103 5.22 26.40 -8.59
CA ALA A 103 5.64 25.14 -7.99
C ALA A 103 6.35 24.24 -9.01
N MET A 104 5.80 24.11 -10.22
CA MET A 104 6.41 23.34 -11.29
C MET A 104 7.71 23.98 -11.77
N ARG A 105 7.78 25.32 -11.83
CA ARG A 105 9.00 26.03 -12.17
C ARG A 105 10.12 25.77 -11.14
N LYS A 106 9.81 25.87 -9.85
CA LYS A 106 10.77 25.56 -8.76
C LYS A 106 11.21 24.11 -8.80
N LEU A 107 10.28 23.19 -9.03
CA LEU A 107 10.60 21.77 -9.15
C LEU A 107 11.57 21.53 -10.31
N TRP A 108 11.37 22.17 -11.46
CA TRP A 108 12.28 22.09 -12.60
C TRP A 108 13.66 22.68 -12.28
N GLU A 109 13.70 23.88 -11.71
CA GLU A 109 14.95 24.57 -11.32
C GLU A 109 15.79 23.76 -10.32
N ALA A 110 15.13 22.97 -9.47
CA ALA A 110 15.80 22.08 -8.52
C ALA A 110 16.39 20.81 -9.19
N GLN A 111 16.04 20.50 -10.44
CA GLN A 111 16.64 19.37 -11.14
C GLN A 111 18.04 19.76 -11.63
N SER A 112 19.00 18.85 -11.49
CA SER A 112 20.34 19.00 -12.10
C SER A 112 20.32 18.70 -13.62
N ALA A 113 19.15 18.86 -14.24
CA ALA A 113 18.93 18.49 -15.62
C ALA A 113 19.41 19.59 -16.59
N SER A 114 20.12 19.18 -17.63
CA SER A 114 20.52 20.05 -18.73
C SER A 114 19.79 19.73 -20.04
N GLU A 115 19.03 18.65 -20.08
CA GLU A 115 18.41 18.14 -21.30
C GLU A 115 16.93 17.83 -21.09
N LEU A 116 16.11 18.19 -22.05
CA LEU A 116 14.68 17.89 -22.12
C LEU A 116 14.42 16.86 -23.23
N PRO A 117 13.36 16.07 -23.14
CA PRO A 117 12.39 16.00 -22.04
C PRO A 117 12.93 15.26 -20.82
N TRP A 118 12.42 15.64 -19.61
CA TRP A 118 12.84 15.13 -18.33
C TRP A 118 11.66 14.63 -17.53
N MET A 119 11.82 13.51 -16.82
CA MET A 119 10.77 12.93 -15.99
C MET A 119 11.17 12.99 -14.52
N VAL A 120 10.22 13.35 -13.67
CA VAL A 120 10.34 13.34 -12.21
C VAL A 120 9.21 12.50 -11.64
N VAL A 121 9.54 11.57 -10.76
CA VAL A 121 8.56 10.79 -10.01
C VAL A 121 8.60 11.26 -8.55
N LYS A 122 7.46 11.67 -8.03
CA LYS A 122 7.33 12.15 -6.64
C LYS A 122 6.53 11.20 -5.79
N TYR A 123 6.85 11.22 -4.48
CA TYR A 123 6.00 10.58 -3.49
C TYR A 123 4.61 11.21 -3.47
N PRO A 124 3.58 10.46 -3.02
CA PRO A 124 2.26 11.02 -2.77
C PRO A 124 2.32 12.27 -1.88
N GLY A 125 1.54 13.29 -2.18
CA GLY A 125 1.54 14.54 -1.42
C GLY A 125 1.24 14.38 0.08
N SER A 126 0.47 13.36 0.45
CA SER A 126 0.18 12.97 1.83
C SER A 126 1.42 12.52 2.62
N SER A 127 2.43 11.97 1.97
CA SER A 127 3.66 11.47 2.61
C SER A 127 4.52 12.60 3.18
N ARG A 128 4.38 13.83 2.67
CA ARG A 128 5.18 15.01 3.02
C ARG A 128 6.70 14.80 2.83
N ILE A 129 7.09 13.87 1.97
CA ILE A 129 8.48 13.62 1.61
C ILE A 129 8.86 14.61 0.50
N PRO A 130 9.81 15.53 0.71
CA PRO A 130 10.15 16.57 -0.27
C PRO A 130 11.00 16.03 -1.42
N GLU A 131 11.72 14.94 -1.20
CA GLU A 131 12.61 14.32 -2.18
C GLU A 131 11.82 13.69 -3.33
N ASN A 132 12.47 13.55 -4.49
CA ASN A 132 11.91 12.77 -5.59
C ASN A 132 12.13 11.27 -5.32
N VAL A 133 11.17 10.45 -5.73
CA VAL A 133 11.38 8.99 -5.82
C VAL A 133 12.48 8.72 -6.83
N TRP A 134 12.37 9.40 -7.99
CA TRP A 134 13.31 9.29 -9.08
C TRP A 134 13.26 10.52 -9.98
N SER A 135 14.36 10.84 -10.64
CA SER A 135 14.37 11.83 -11.72
C SER A 135 15.43 11.49 -12.79
N GLY A 136 15.10 11.71 -14.04
CA GLY A 136 15.98 11.39 -15.15
C GLY A 136 15.41 11.75 -16.52
N ARG A 137 16.15 11.42 -17.56
CA ARG A 137 15.70 11.65 -18.95
C ARG A 137 14.42 10.89 -19.24
N PHE A 138 13.48 11.54 -19.89
CA PHE A 138 12.25 10.90 -20.35
C PHE A 138 12.52 10.06 -21.58
N THR A 139 12.72 8.76 -21.39
CA THR A 139 13.06 7.79 -22.43
C THR A 139 12.15 6.57 -22.37
N ALA A 140 12.11 5.80 -23.45
CA ALA A 140 11.35 4.54 -23.50
C ALA A 140 11.80 3.56 -22.39
N ALA A 141 13.10 3.49 -22.12
CA ALA A 141 13.64 2.64 -21.06
C ALA A 141 13.18 3.07 -19.67
N ALA A 142 13.19 4.38 -19.35
CA ALA A 142 12.73 4.90 -18.08
C ALA A 142 11.22 4.66 -17.87
N VAL A 143 10.41 4.89 -18.90
CA VAL A 143 8.96 4.60 -18.86
C VAL A 143 8.70 3.11 -18.68
N GLU A 144 9.46 2.25 -19.36
CA GLU A 144 9.32 0.79 -19.20
C GLU A 144 9.68 0.32 -17.80
N MET A 145 10.79 0.78 -17.23
CA MET A 145 11.18 0.46 -15.86
C MET A 145 10.15 0.95 -14.83
N LEU A 146 9.62 2.16 -15.01
CA LEU A 146 8.58 2.69 -14.15
C LEU A 146 7.32 1.83 -14.16
N LEU A 147 6.85 1.39 -15.32
CA LEU A 147 5.61 0.65 -15.47
C LEU A 147 5.75 -0.86 -15.24
N ASN A 148 6.91 -1.42 -15.54
CA ASN A 148 7.12 -2.86 -15.67
C ASN A 148 8.26 -3.41 -14.80
N SER A 149 8.41 -2.93 -13.55
CA SER A 149 9.39 -3.49 -12.61
C SER A 149 9.23 -5.01 -12.47
N PRO A 150 10.27 -5.81 -12.72
CA PRO A 150 10.22 -7.25 -12.52
C PRO A 150 9.93 -7.64 -11.07
N THR A 151 10.56 -6.94 -10.12
CA THR A 151 10.38 -7.20 -8.69
C THR A 151 8.94 -6.93 -8.24
N ARG A 152 8.32 -5.81 -8.66
CA ARG A 152 6.91 -5.53 -8.32
C ARG A 152 5.97 -6.58 -8.90
N LYS A 153 6.20 -7.02 -10.14
CA LYS A 153 5.42 -8.11 -10.76
C LYS A 153 5.56 -9.42 -10.00
N GLU A 154 6.77 -9.76 -9.57
CA GLU A 154 7.02 -10.96 -8.79
C GLU A 154 6.34 -10.91 -7.41
N ILE A 155 6.38 -9.76 -6.73
CA ILE A 155 5.66 -9.54 -5.47
C ILE A 155 4.15 -9.73 -5.69
N ALA A 156 3.58 -9.05 -6.70
CA ALA A 156 2.16 -9.15 -7.01
C ALA A 156 1.75 -10.60 -7.34
N ARG A 157 2.55 -11.30 -8.14
CA ARG A 157 2.31 -12.72 -8.48
C ARG A 157 2.25 -13.59 -7.23
N ARG A 158 3.21 -13.46 -6.31
CA ARG A 158 3.25 -14.25 -5.07
C ARG A 158 2.06 -13.96 -4.16
N ILE A 159 1.70 -12.68 -3.99
CA ILE A 159 0.51 -12.29 -3.21
C ILE A 159 -0.77 -12.90 -3.82
N LEU A 160 -0.91 -12.84 -5.15
CA LEU A 160 -2.07 -13.42 -5.85
C LEU A 160 -2.10 -14.96 -5.77
N GLU A 161 -0.96 -15.61 -5.61
CA GLU A 161 -0.83 -17.06 -5.40
C GLU A 161 -1.07 -17.46 -3.92
N GLY A 162 -1.39 -16.51 -3.05
CA GLY A 162 -1.80 -16.76 -1.67
C GLY A 162 -0.69 -16.58 -0.63
N GLU A 163 0.44 -15.96 -0.98
CA GLU A 163 1.41 -15.57 0.04
C GLU A 163 0.89 -14.38 0.85
N SER A 164 1.02 -14.47 2.16
CA SER A 164 0.52 -13.45 3.08
C SER A 164 1.39 -12.19 3.08
N THR A 165 2.69 -12.35 2.85
CA THR A 165 3.66 -11.26 2.78
C THR A 165 4.88 -11.67 1.98
N VAL A 166 5.36 -10.74 1.14
CA VAL A 166 6.63 -10.87 0.42
C VAL A 166 7.62 -9.85 0.97
N TRP A 167 8.71 -10.33 1.54
CA TRP A 167 9.79 -9.49 2.06
C TRP A 167 10.79 -9.17 0.94
N VAL A 168 11.23 -7.92 0.88
CA VAL A 168 12.26 -7.50 -0.07
C VAL A 168 13.57 -7.26 0.68
N LEU A 169 14.58 -8.09 0.39
CA LEU A 169 15.92 -7.90 0.88
C LEU A 169 16.73 -7.07 -0.12
N LEU A 170 16.95 -5.80 0.19
CA LEU A 170 17.84 -4.95 -0.59
C LEU A 170 19.28 -5.28 -0.29
N GLU A 171 20.00 -5.82 -1.26
CA GLU A 171 21.38 -6.24 -1.13
C GLU A 171 22.36 -5.06 -0.98
N SER A 172 23.34 -5.23 -0.14
CA SER A 172 24.42 -4.26 0.08
C SER A 172 25.42 -4.21 -1.08
N GLY A 173 25.50 -5.30 -1.86
CA GLY A 173 26.53 -5.55 -2.89
C GLY A 173 27.74 -6.31 -2.34
N VAL A 174 27.74 -6.68 -1.06
CA VAL A 174 28.76 -7.55 -0.44
C VAL A 174 28.17 -8.94 -0.27
N GLN A 175 28.45 -9.84 -1.18
CA GLN A 175 27.82 -11.16 -1.30
C GLN A 175 27.74 -11.91 0.03
N GLN A 176 28.84 -11.96 0.81
CA GLN A 176 28.86 -12.68 2.08
C GLN A 176 27.88 -12.10 3.11
N GLN A 177 27.73 -10.77 3.15
CA GLN A 177 26.78 -10.11 4.05
C GLN A 177 25.35 -10.35 3.59
N ASP A 178 25.13 -10.24 2.29
CA ASP A 178 23.83 -10.42 1.67
C ASP A 178 23.31 -11.85 1.84
N ASP A 179 24.18 -12.85 1.66
CA ASP A 179 23.84 -14.26 1.87
C ASP A 179 23.57 -14.57 3.35
N THR A 180 24.33 -13.96 4.26
CA THR A 180 24.09 -14.10 5.71
C THR A 180 22.75 -13.48 6.10
N ALA A 181 22.45 -12.30 5.60
CA ALA A 181 21.17 -11.62 5.85
C ALA A 181 19.99 -12.41 5.27
N ALA A 182 20.14 -12.94 4.05
CA ALA A 182 19.11 -13.76 3.41
C ALA A 182 18.80 -15.02 4.23
N LEU A 183 19.83 -15.76 4.64
CA LEU A 183 19.66 -16.97 5.46
C LEU A 183 18.99 -16.67 6.81
N LEU A 184 19.38 -15.56 7.46
CA LEU A 184 18.77 -15.12 8.70
C LEU A 184 17.29 -14.82 8.50
N LEU A 185 16.96 -14.04 7.48
CA LEU A 185 15.58 -13.66 7.17
C LEU A 185 14.73 -14.90 6.86
N GLU A 186 15.16 -15.78 5.98
CA GLU A 186 14.47 -17.03 5.65
C GLU A 186 14.19 -17.87 6.89
N THR A 187 15.20 -18.01 7.76
CA THR A 187 15.06 -18.77 9.02
C THR A 187 14.02 -18.15 9.95
N GLN A 188 14.00 -16.82 10.06
CA GLN A 188 13.04 -16.13 10.91
C GLN A 188 11.62 -16.17 10.33
N LEU A 189 11.48 -16.02 9.02
CA LEU A 189 10.17 -16.09 8.35
C LEU A 189 9.53 -17.46 8.56
N LYS A 190 10.30 -18.55 8.36
CA LYS A 190 9.83 -19.91 8.61
C LYS A 190 9.38 -20.12 10.06
N LYS A 191 10.17 -19.63 11.02
CA LYS A 191 9.82 -19.70 12.44
C LYS A 191 8.53 -18.92 12.76
N MET A 192 8.33 -17.76 12.11
CA MET A 192 7.11 -16.97 12.28
C MET A 192 5.89 -17.68 11.69
N GLU A 193 6.01 -18.32 10.54
CA GLU A 193 4.93 -19.14 9.96
C GLU A 193 4.48 -20.21 10.95
N GLU A 194 5.43 -21.01 11.46
CA GLU A 194 5.15 -22.06 12.46
C GLU A 194 4.49 -21.51 13.73
N THR A 195 4.92 -20.31 14.20
CA THR A 195 4.36 -19.69 15.41
C THR A 195 2.94 -19.19 15.17
N LEU A 196 2.66 -18.62 14.01
CA LEU A 196 1.34 -18.06 13.67
C LEU A 196 0.32 -19.16 13.40
N GLU A 197 0.73 -20.26 12.74
CA GLU A 197 -0.13 -21.43 12.56
C GLU A 197 -0.56 -22.03 13.88
N THR A 198 0.35 -22.10 14.87
CA THR A 198 0.05 -22.64 16.21
C THR A 198 -0.83 -21.70 17.04
N SER A 199 -0.82 -20.40 16.74
CA SER A 199 -1.54 -19.37 17.49
C SER A 199 -2.92 -19.05 16.88
N ALA A 200 -3.30 -19.68 15.77
CA ALA A 200 -4.63 -19.51 15.20
C ALA A 200 -5.69 -19.97 16.21
N PRO A 201 -6.67 -19.13 16.60
CA PRO A 201 -7.70 -19.54 17.53
C PRO A 201 -8.50 -20.69 16.94
N GLU A 202 -8.61 -21.81 17.66
CA GLU A 202 -9.55 -22.87 17.34
C GLU A 202 -10.97 -22.28 17.41
N GLY A 203 -11.50 -21.95 16.23
CA GLY A 203 -12.93 -21.81 16.01
C GLY A 203 -13.67 -20.70 16.73
N ASP A 204 -13.75 -19.53 16.15
CA ASP A 204 -15.03 -18.82 16.13
C ASP A 204 -15.52 -18.72 14.67
N ALA A 205 -16.32 -19.72 14.31
CA ALA A 205 -16.91 -19.88 12.97
C ALA A 205 -18.02 -18.84 12.68
N THR A 206 -18.08 -17.74 13.42
CA THR A 206 -19.07 -16.68 13.23
C THR A 206 -18.52 -15.47 12.49
N VAL A 207 -17.29 -15.51 12.00
CA VAL A 207 -16.82 -14.52 11.04
C VAL A 207 -17.43 -14.87 9.69
N ASP A 208 -18.35 -14.02 9.26
CA ASP A 208 -19.19 -14.08 8.09
C ASP A 208 -18.42 -14.64 6.86
N MET A 209 -18.66 -15.92 6.58
CA MET A 209 -18.05 -16.70 5.50
C MET A 209 -18.47 -16.20 4.10
N ALA A 210 -19.26 -15.13 4.03
CA ALA A 210 -19.79 -14.60 2.78
C ALA A 210 -18.73 -13.90 1.90
N TYR A 211 -17.55 -13.60 2.43
CA TYR A 211 -16.48 -12.88 1.70
C TYR A 211 -15.21 -13.70 1.41
N THR A 212 -15.15 -14.97 1.80
CA THR A 212 -13.98 -15.83 1.59
C THR A 212 -14.18 -16.87 0.50
N GLN A 213 -14.68 -16.48 -0.67
CA GLN A 213 -14.60 -17.32 -1.87
C GLN A 213 -13.32 -17.10 -2.68
N VAL A 214 -12.25 -16.65 -2.05
CA VAL A 214 -10.92 -16.83 -2.61
C VAL A 214 -10.39 -18.12 -1.99
N ASN A 215 -9.97 -19.07 -2.82
CA ASN A 215 -9.31 -20.32 -2.46
C ASN A 215 -7.98 -20.05 -1.73
N SER A 216 -8.02 -19.36 -0.59
CA SER A 216 -6.86 -19.10 0.22
C SER A 216 -6.72 -20.20 1.25
N ASP A 217 -5.69 -20.98 1.13
CA ASP A 217 -5.16 -21.81 2.20
C ASP A 217 -5.04 -20.91 3.44
N PRO A 218 -5.70 -21.21 4.56
CA PRO A 218 -5.68 -20.35 5.75
C PRO A 218 -4.29 -20.25 6.40
N ARG A 219 -3.32 -21.00 5.89
CA ARG A 219 -1.94 -20.96 6.37
C ARG A 219 -1.26 -19.66 5.99
N VAL A 220 -0.61 -19.05 6.97
CA VAL A 220 0.23 -17.88 6.73
C VAL A 220 1.49 -18.33 5.97
N LYS A 221 1.78 -17.68 4.84
CA LYS A 221 2.96 -17.94 4.03
C LYS A 221 3.76 -16.66 3.86
N PHE A 222 5.06 -16.77 4.12
CA PHE A 222 6.00 -15.68 3.91
C PHE A 222 7.06 -16.09 2.89
N SER A 223 7.48 -15.15 2.08
CA SER A 223 8.60 -15.35 1.20
C SER A 223 9.52 -14.15 1.14
N MET A 224 10.66 -14.31 0.52
CA MET A 224 11.63 -13.24 0.32
C MET A 224 12.01 -13.13 -1.17
N VAL A 225 12.17 -11.90 -1.63
CA VAL A 225 12.79 -11.54 -2.90
C VAL A 225 14.07 -10.79 -2.60
N ARG A 226 15.18 -11.21 -3.20
CA ARG A 226 16.45 -10.47 -3.14
C ARG A 226 16.48 -9.45 -4.27
N LEU A 227 16.85 -8.22 -3.93
CA LEU A 227 16.91 -7.11 -4.88
C LEU A 227 18.32 -6.50 -4.84
N SER A 228 19.04 -6.63 -5.95
CA SER A 228 20.33 -5.97 -6.10
C SER A 228 20.17 -4.48 -6.30
N ARG A 229 21.00 -3.67 -5.64
CA ARG A 229 21.08 -2.21 -5.87
C ARG A 229 21.47 -1.85 -7.29
N ASN A 230 22.10 -2.77 -8.00
CA ASN A 230 22.58 -2.56 -9.36
C ASN A 230 21.71 -3.28 -10.40
N ASP A 231 20.52 -3.74 -10.02
CA ASP A 231 19.60 -4.37 -10.97
C ASP A 231 19.18 -3.36 -12.03
N PRO A 232 19.50 -3.61 -13.30
CA PRO A 232 19.17 -2.65 -14.38
C PRO A 232 17.65 -2.52 -14.63
N GLY A 233 16.85 -3.49 -14.20
CA GLY A 233 15.39 -3.46 -14.31
C GLY A 233 14.69 -2.67 -13.21
N GLU A 234 15.43 -2.23 -12.18
CA GLU A 234 14.89 -1.62 -10.95
C GLU A 234 15.52 -0.26 -10.63
N GLN A 235 15.98 0.47 -11.66
CA GLN A 235 16.67 1.77 -11.52
C GLN A 235 15.71 2.98 -11.39
N VAL A 236 14.39 2.78 -11.53
CA VAL A 236 13.34 3.83 -11.44
C VAL A 236 12.41 3.58 -10.25
#